data_9e00e851c001b171ccd7890423cad033
#
_entry.id   9e00e851c001b171ccd7890423cad033
#
_cell.length_a   1.000
_cell.length_b   1.000
_cell.length_c   1.000
_cell.angle_alpha   90.00
_cell.angle_beta   90.00
_cell.angle_gamma   90.00
#
_symmetry.space_group_name_H-M   'P 1'
#
loop_
_entity.id
_entity.type
_entity.pdbx_description
1 polymer ?
#
loop_
_entity_poly.entity_id
_entity_poly.type
_entity_poly.pdbx_seq_one_letter_code
_entity_poly.pdbx_strand_id
1 'polypeptide(L)'
;SYYEATGDETVFSPEVKKAFRRILDTWKTEQHHDNESSYYFRRINCPPTDTLSNDGKGEPTAYTGMTWSGFRPSDDACVYGYLIPSNMLASVILGNIAEIAREIYNDEKLAEEADAFSEEVRNAIETLAILPAQKTEYYAYEVDGFGQYLVMDDANLPSLLAIPYYGYCDNKNERYQNTRKVILSDQNPYYFSGECAKGIGSPHTYTRFIWPMALAMQGLTSDSMEEKLKMLERIAACDAGTDLVHESFHVDHPDDFTRPWFSWANSVFCELVLDYCGQKVTL
;
A
#
# COMPACT_ATOMS: atom_id res chain seq x y z
N SER A 1 4.82 15.12 -6.41
CA SER A 1 3.90 15.18 -7.56
C SER A 1 3.39 16.59 -7.86
N TYR A 2 2.74 17.31 -6.92
CA TYR A 2 2.29 18.70 -7.17
C TYR A 2 3.48 19.61 -7.53
N TYR A 3 4.55 19.58 -6.76
CA TYR A 3 5.78 20.35 -7.03
C TYR A 3 6.40 19.98 -8.38
N GLU A 4 6.56 18.70 -8.69
CA GLU A 4 7.08 18.23 -9.98
C GLU A 4 6.22 18.70 -11.16
N ALA A 5 4.89 18.71 -10.98
CA ALA A 5 3.96 19.13 -12.02
C ALA A 5 3.92 20.66 -12.23
N THR A 6 4.13 21.45 -11.18
CA THR A 6 3.90 22.90 -11.20
C THR A 6 5.15 23.76 -11.01
N GLY A 7 6.21 23.20 -10.39
CA GLY A 7 7.38 23.94 -9.92
C GLY A 7 7.09 24.89 -8.75
N ASP A 8 5.91 24.76 -8.12
CA ASP A 8 5.50 25.67 -7.04
C ASP A 8 6.13 25.25 -5.70
N GLU A 9 7.15 25.96 -5.28
CA GLU A 9 7.87 25.77 -4.02
C GLU A 9 7.12 26.33 -2.81
N THR A 10 6.06 27.12 -2.99
CA THR A 10 5.35 27.79 -1.89
C THR A 10 4.70 26.83 -0.91
N VAL A 11 4.46 25.59 -1.32
CA VAL A 11 3.95 24.52 -0.48
C VAL A 11 4.94 24.07 0.61
N PHE A 12 6.24 24.32 0.41
CA PHE A 12 7.30 23.88 1.34
C PHE A 12 7.58 24.94 2.42
N SER A 13 6.61 25.17 3.29
CA SER A 13 6.77 26.07 4.42
C SER A 13 7.70 25.49 5.51
N PRO A 14 8.16 26.32 6.48
CA PRO A 14 8.89 25.82 7.64
C PRO A 14 8.12 24.77 8.47
N GLU A 15 6.79 24.79 8.44
CA GLU A 15 5.94 23.81 9.11
C GLU A 15 6.01 22.45 8.42
N VAL A 16 6.08 22.42 7.09
CA VAL A 16 6.30 21.18 6.31
C VAL A 16 7.66 20.59 6.63
N LYS A 17 8.71 21.40 6.72
CA LYS A 17 10.04 20.94 7.18
C LYS A 17 9.98 20.30 8.58
N LYS A 18 9.23 20.90 9.51
CA LYS A 18 9.02 20.31 10.85
C LYS A 18 8.24 18.99 10.78
N ALA A 19 7.28 18.90 9.87
CA ALA A 19 6.55 17.66 9.65
C ALA A 19 7.47 16.54 9.13
N PHE A 20 8.37 16.84 8.19
CA PHE A 20 9.39 15.86 7.72
C PHE A 20 10.26 15.35 8.87
N ARG A 21 10.76 16.27 9.72
CA ARG A 21 11.53 15.87 10.91
C ARG A 21 10.72 14.93 11.81
N ARG A 22 9.47 15.27 12.08
CA ARG A 22 8.59 14.44 12.90
C ARG A 22 8.34 13.06 12.28
N ILE A 23 8.19 12.97 10.96
CA ILE A 23 8.05 11.70 10.24
C ILE A 23 9.29 10.82 10.48
N LEU A 24 10.49 11.36 10.24
CA LEU A 24 11.73 10.62 10.46
C LEU A 24 11.87 10.15 11.91
N ASP A 25 11.65 11.04 12.88
CA ASP A 25 11.78 10.74 14.30
C ASP A 25 10.76 9.64 14.72
N THR A 26 9.51 9.74 14.26
CA THR A 26 8.48 8.74 14.55
C THR A 26 8.84 7.39 13.94
N TRP A 27 9.20 7.35 12.65
CA TRP A 27 9.52 6.09 11.99
C TRP A 27 10.77 5.42 12.55
N LYS A 28 11.78 6.19 12.99
CA LYS A 28 12.95 5.67 13.71
C LYS A 28 12.58 5.09 15.08
N THR A 29 11.71 5.75 15.82
CA THR A 29 11.19 5.21 17.08
C THR A 29 10.45 3.89 16.84
N GLU A 30 9.65 3.82 15.77
CA GLU A 30 8.89 2.62 15.42
C GLU A 30 9.77 1.49 14.81
N GLN A 31 11.03 1.73 14.42
CA GLN A 31 11.99 0.64 14.16
C GLN A 31 12.27 -0.20 15.41
N HIS A 32 12.11 0.40 16.58
CA HIS A 32 12.31 -0.20 17.90
C HIS A 32 11.01 -0.24 18.72
N HIS A 33 9.89 -0.54 18.06
CA HIS A 33 8.54 -0.43 18.62
C HIS A 33 8.43 -1.04 20.03
N ASP A 34 8.90 -2.26 20.22
CA ASP A 34 8.77 -2.98 21.50
C ASP A 34 9.46 -2.28 22.68
N ASN A 35 10.54 -1.52 22.42
CA ASN A 35 11.39 -0.95 23.46
C ASN A 35 11.26 0.57 23.59
N GLU A 36 11.01 1.29 22.49
CA GLU A 36 11.09 2.75 22.45
C GLU A 36 9.73 3.42 22.18
N SER A 37 8.80 2.73 21.52
CA SER A 37 7.49 3.30 21.21
C SER A 37 6.59 3.34 22.44
N SER A 38 5.97 4.50 22.65
CA SER A 38 4.87 4.67 23.61
C SER A 38 3.49 4.37 23.01
N TYR A 39 3.43 4.06 21.70
CA TYR A 39 2.18 3.79 21.02
C TYR A 39 1.56 2.48 21.53
N TYR A 40 0.26 2.52 21.74
CA TYR A 40 -0.58 1.34 21.95
C TYR A 40 -1.98 1.65 21.47
N PHE A 41 -2.70 0.62 21.03
CA PHE A 41 -4.09 0.75 20.63
C PHE A 41 -4.89 -0.46 21.11
N ARG A 42 -5.84 -0.24 22.01
CA ARG A 42 -6.71 -1.28 22.54
C ARG A 42 -8.15 -0.85 22.52
N ARG A 43 -8.99 -1.67 21.90
CA ARG A 43 -10.44 -1.59 21.95
C ARG A 43 -11.01 -2.81 22.63
N ILE A 44 -12.20 -2.67 23.19
CA ILE A 44 -12.98 -3.74 23.82
C ILE A 44 -14.32 -3.86 23.09
N ASN A 45 -14.91 -5.05 23.10
CA ASN A 45 -16.18 -5.33 22.42
C ASN A 45 -16.14 -5.03 20.90
N CYS A 46 -15.05 -5.40 20.25
CA CYS A 46 -14.83 -5.27 18.82
C CYS A 46 -14.28 -6.58 18.23
N PRO A 47 -14.31 -6.78 16.90
CA PRO A 47 -13.58 -7.87 16.26
C PRO A 47 -12.09 -7.86 16.60
N PRO A 48 -11.40 -9.01 16.60
CA PRO A 48 -9.96 -9.07 16.85
C PRO A 48 -9.11 -8.23 15.86
N THR A 49 -9.62 -7.99 14.66
CA THR A 49 -8.99 -7.15 13.64
C THR A 49 -9.03 -5.66 13.96
N ASP A 50 -9.92 -5.23 14.84
CA ASP A 50 -10.12 -3.82 15.19
C ASP A 50 -9.32 -3.37 16.42
N THR A 51 -8.41 -4.17 16.90
CA THR A 51 -7.59 -3.90 18.09
C THR A 51 -6.24 -4.62 17.98
N LEU A 52 -5.23 -4.10 18.66
CA LEU A 52 -3.94 -4.76 18.70
C LEU A 52 -3.91 -5.83 19.82
N SER A 53 -3.21 -6.93 19.55
CA SER A 53 -2.86 -7.96 20.54
C SER A 53 -1.89 -7.43 21.61
N ASN A 54 -1.47 -8.29 22.53
CA ASN A 54 -0.47 -7.98 23.55
C ASN A 54 -0.77 -6.65 24.28
N ASP A 55 -1.98 -6.55 24.86
CA ASP A 55 -2.48 -5.36 25.55
C ASP A 55 -2.43 -4.06 24.73
N GLY A 56 -2.52 -4.18 23.41
CA GLY A 56 -2.53 -3.04 22.49
C GLY A 56 -1.17 -2.69 21.91
N LYS A 57 -0.14 -3.49 22.15
CA LYS A 57 1.20 -3.31 21.62
C LYS A 57 1.44 -4.00 20.27
N GLY A 58 0.57 -4.91 19.86
CA GLY A 58 0.77 -5.77 18.71
C GLY A 58 1.65 -6.99 19.04
N GLU A 59 1.88 -7.84 18.05
CA GLU A 59 2.77 -8.99 18.21
C GLU A 59 4.24 -8.54 18.29
N PRO A 60 5.09 -9.22 19.06
CA PRO A 60 6.51 -8.89 19.20
C PRO A 60 7.24 -8.96 17.84
N THR A 61 8.21 -8.07 17.66
CA THR A 61 9.03 -8.01 16.44
C THR A 61 10.52 -7.99 16.75
N ALA A 62 11.34 -8.61 15.87
CA ALA A 62 12.78 -8.39 15.90
C ALA A 62 13.13 -7.13 15.11
N TYR A 63 14.16 -6.42 15.53
CA TYR A 63 14.67 -5.28 14.76
C TYR A 63 15.08 -5.70 13.34
N THR A 64 14.66 -4.94 12.35
CA THR A 64 14.90 -5.24 10.94
C THR A 64 15.49 -4.07 10.17
N GLY A 65 15.37 -2.85 10.65
CA GLY A 65 15.58 -1.61 9.90
C GLY A 65 14.31 -1.06 9.25
N MET A 66 13.21 -1.83 9.22
CA MET A 66 11.89 -1.34 8.78
C MET A 66 11.15 -0.63 9.91
N THR A 67 10.20 0.23 9.57
CA THR A 67 9.31 0.87 10.55
C THR A 67 8.07 0.00 10.82
N TRP A 68 7.69 -0.11 12.08
CA TRP A 68 6.57 -0.91 12.53
C TRP A 68 5.21 -0.28 12.16
N SER A 69 4.21 -1.11 11.93
CA SER A 69 2.83 -0.73 11.63
C SER A 69 1.85 -1.55 12.47
N GLY A 70 0.98 -0.88 13.22
CA GLY A 70 -0.07 -1.57 13.98
C GLY A 70 -1.25 -2.02 13.12
N PHE A 71 -1.56 -1.23 12.09
CA PHE A 71 -2.72 -1.45 11.24
C PHE A 71 -2.37 -1.36 9.75
N ARG A 72 -3.13 -2.10 8.96
CA ARG A 72 -3.15 -2.01 7.50
C ARG A 72 -3.90 -0.76 7.05
N PRO A 73 -3.76 -0.34 5.80
CA PRO A 73 -4.57 0.75 5.24
C PRO A 73 -6.10 0.51 5.29
N SER A 74 -6.52 -0.74 5.43
CA SER A 74 -7.92 -1.16 5.63
C SER A 74 -8.45 -0.97 7.05
N ASP A 75 -7.64 -0.46 7.97
CA ASP A 75 -7.90 -0.38 9.41
C ASP A 75 -7.85 -1.73 10.17
N ASP A 76 -7.52 -2.82 9.48
CA ASP A 76 -7.33 -4.12 10.14
C ASP A 76 -5.94 -4.21 10.79
N ALA A 77 -5.87 -4.79 11.99
CA ALA A 77 -4.62 -5.00 12.70
C ALA A 77 -3.66 -5.88 11.88
N CYS A 78 -2.40 -5.48 11.81
CA CYS A 78 -1.34 -6.32 11.26
C CYS A 78 -1.17 -7.59 12.10
N VAL A 79 -0.95 -8.71 11.43
CA VAL A 79 -0.57 -9.98 12.08
C VAL A 79 0.91 -9.93 12.47
N TYR A 80 1.74 -9.40 11.59
CA TYR A 80 3.17 -9.17 11.82
C TYR A 80 3.47 -7.69 11.70
N GLY A 81 4.33 -7.17 12.56
CA GLY A 81 4.49 -5.73 12.73
C GLY A 81 5.11 -4.96 11.56
N TYR A 82 5.72 -5.63 10.57
CA TYR A 82 6.29 -4.95 9.42
C TYR A 82 5.43 -5.19 8.17
N LEU A 83 4.59 -4.21 7.84
CA LEU A 83 3.78 -4.18 6.63
C LEU A 83 4.65 -3.77 5.45
N ILE A 84 4.92 -4.70 4.54
CA ILE A 84 5.90 -4.51 3.47
C ILE A 84 5.52 -3.42 2.47
N PRO A 85 4.28 -3.36 1.91
CA PRO A 85 3.95 -2.28 0.98
C PRO A 85 4.04 -0.89 1.62
N SER A 86 3.71 -0.75 2.92
CA SER A 86 3.89 0.52 3.64
C SER A 86 5.37 0.89 3.82
N ASN A 87 6.23 -0.07 4.11
CA ASN A 87 7.67 0.16 4.21
C ASN A 87 8.29 0.49 2.84
N MET A 88 7.79 -0.12 1.75
CA MET A 88 8.19 0.25 0.38
C MET A 88 7.85 1.71 0.07
N LEU A 89 6.60 2.12 0.35
CA LEU A 89 6.19 3.52 0.22
C LEU A 89 7.02 4.44 1.11
N ALA A 90 7.28 4.05 2.36
CA ALA A 90 8.12 4.82 3.28
C ALA A 90 9.53 5.06 2.72
N SER A 91 10.16 4.04 2.13
CA SER A 91 11.49 4.19 1.52
C SER A 91 11.50 5.21 0.36
N VAL A 92 10.45 5.23 -0.46
CA VAL A 92 10.29 6.21 -1.55
C VAL A 92 10.08 7.62 -0.99
N ILE A 93 9.19 7.77 0.00
CA ILE A 93 8.92 9.07 0.64
C ILE A 93 10.17 9.63 1.32
N LEU A 94 10.99 8.80 1.96
CA LEU A 94 12.26 9.22 2.56
C LEU A 94 13.24 9.77 1.50
N GLY A 95 13.34 9.13 0.33
CA GLY A 95 14.12 9.65 -0.79
C GLY A 95 13.60 11.01 -1.29
N ASN A 96 12.27 11.17 -1.41
CA ASN A 96 11.66 12.45 -1.78
C ASN A 96 11.92 13.53 -0.72
N ILE A 97 11.87 13.17 0.57
CA ILE A 97 12.21 14.10 1.67
C ILE A 97 13.68 14.54 1.56
N ALA A 98 14.58 13.63 1.24
CA ALA A 98 16.01 13.94 1.06
C ALA A 98 16.23 14.94 -0.09
N GLU A 99 15.58 14.71 -1.23
CA GLU A 99 15.63 15.61 -2.39
C GLU A 99 15.11 17.01 -2.04
N ILE A 100 13.91 17.10 -1.44
CA ILE A 100 13.31 18.37 -1.01
C ILE A 100 14.18 19.07 0.04
N ALA A 101 14.75 18.31 0.98
CA ALA A 101 15.64 18.87 2.01
C ALA A 101 16.88 19.51 1.39
N ARG A 102 17.46 18.88 0.38
CA ARG A 102 18.66 19.36 -0.32
C ARG A 102 18.34 20.55 -1.22
N GLU A 103 17.34 20.43 -2.08
CA GLU A 103 17.08 21.40 -3.14
C GLU A 103 16.30 22.62 -2.64
N ILE A 104 15.32 22.41 -1.77
CA ILE A 104 14.42 23.49 -1.34
C ILE A 104 14.86 24.11 0.00
N TYR A 105 15.17 23.24 0.97
CA TYR A 105 15.51 23.74 2.32
C TYR A 105 17.00 24.01 2.52
N ASN A 106 17.87 23.62 1.59
CA ASN A 106 19.34 23.68 1.72
C ASN A 106 19.81 23.07 3.05
N ASP A 107 19.20 21.94 3.46
CA ASP A 107 19.46 21.23 4.71
C ASP A 107 20.10 19.86 4.39
N GLU A 108 21.40 19.87 4.14
CA GLU A 108 22.17 18.67 3.80
C GLU A 108 22.11 17.60 4.91
N LYS A 109 22.08 18.03 6.18
CA LYS A 109 21.98 17.11 7.29
C LYS A 109 20.65 16.33 7.29
N LEU A 110 19.53 17.01 7.03
CA LEU A 110 18.22 16.34 6.90
C LEU A 110 18.21 15.42 5.67
N ALA A 111 18.81 15.86 4.57
CA ALA A 111 18.90 15.08 3.34
C ALA A 111 19.68 13.78 3.55
N GLU A 112 20.92 13.85 4.07
CA GLU A 112 21.76 12.68 4.36
C GLU A 112 21.05 11.70 5.32
N GLU A 113 20.37 12.22 6.34
CA GLU A 113 19.65 11.39 7.30
C GLU A 113 18.45 10.66 6.67
N ALA A 114 17.72 11.32 5.78
CA ALA A 114 16.58 10.73 5.08
C ALA A 114 17.04 9.71 4.02
N ASP A 115 18.11 10.00 3.26
CA ASP A 115 18.71 9.06 2.31
C ASP A 115 19.18 7.79 3.00
N ALA A 116 19.95 7.94 4.08
CA ALA A 116 20.46 6.79 4.84
C ALA A 116 19.33 5.91 5.38
N PHE A 117 18.26 6.54 5.86
CA PHE A 117 17.08 5.82 6.35
C PHE A 117 16.30 5.15 5.21
N SER A 118 16.17 5.81 4.05
CA SER A 118 15.58 5.20 2.85
C SER A 118 16.32 3.93 2.44
N GLU A 119 17.65 4.00 2.39
CA GLU A 119 18.49 2.86 2.05
C GLU A 119 18.40 1.72 3.08
N GLU A 120 18.38 2.04 4.37
CA GLU A 120 18.23 1.07 5.44
C GLU A 120 16.91 0.29 5.32
N VAL A 121 15.77 0.99 5.16
CA VAL A 121 14.46 0.36 4.98
C VAL A 121 14.43 -0.50 3.71
N ARG A 122 14.95 0.02 2.60
CA ARG A 122 15.02 -0.72 1.34
C ARG A 122 15.85 -1.99 1.44
N ASN A 123 17.03 -1.91 2.06
CA ASN A 123 17.91 -3.07 2.29
C ASN A 123 17.25 -4.12 3.20
N ALA A 124 16.51 -3.69 4.20
CA ALA A 124 15.75 -4.57 5.08
C ALA A 124 14.65 -5.33 4.31
N ILE A 125 13.87 -4.64 3.47
CA ILE A 125 12.86 -5.25 2.60
C ILE A 125 13.50 -6.30 1.68
N GLU A 126 14.57 -5.92 0.96
CA GLU A 126 15.25 -6.78 -0.01
C GLU A 126 15.95 -7.99 0.64
N THR A 127 16.16 -7.95 1.95
CA THR A 127 16.78 -9.05 2.71
C THR A 127 15.76 -9.96 3.39
N LEU A 128 14.69 -9.39 3.95
CA LEU A 128 13.80 -10.11 4.86
C LEU A 128 12.41 -10.38 4.29
N ALA A 129 11.98 -9.61 3.28
CA ALA A 129 10.62 -9.73 2.74
C ALA A 129 10.55 -10.54 1.45
N ILE A 130 11.65 -11.12 0.98
CA ILE A 130 11.67 -11.90 -0.24
C ILE A 130 11.48 -13.38 0.08
N LEU A 131 10.45 -13.96 -0.52
CA LEU A 131 10.10 -15.36 -0.36
C LEU A 131 10.51 -16.17 -1.60
N PRO A 132 11.26 -17.29 -1.43
CA PRO A 132 11.59 -18.16 -2.52
C PRO A 132 10.41 -19.07 -2.87
N ALA A 133 9.98 -19.09 -4.14
CA ALA A 133 9.03 -20.07 -4.66
C ALA A 133 9.70 -20.90 -5.75
N GLN A 134 10.13 -22.09 -5.45
CA GLN A 134 10.76 -23.08 -6.35
C GLN A 134 11.83 -22.52 -7.32
N LYS A 135 11.51 -21.52 -8.15
CA LYS A 135 12.42 -20.88 -9.12
C LYS A 135 12.22 -19.35 -9.24
N THR A 136 11.32 -18.79 -8.47
CA THR A 136 10.97 -17.38 -8.55
C THR A 136 10.97 -16.75 -7.17
N GLU A 137 11.28 -15.48 -7.09
CA GLU A 137 11.20 -14.68 -5.85
C GLU A 137 10.01 -13.74 -5.94
N TYR A 138 9.30 -13.54 -4.81
CA TYR A 138 8.20 -12.59 -4.68
C TYR A 138 8.19 -11.99 -3.27
N TYR A 139 7.51 -10.86 -3.09
CA TYR A 139 7.45 -10.18 -1.80
C TYR A 139 6.38 -10.77 -0.88
N ALA A 140 6.71 -10.88 0.42
CA ALA A 140 5.73 -11.07 1.49
C ALA A 140 4.90 -9.81 1.67
N TYR A 141 3.71 -9.96 2.26
CA TYR A 141 2.84 -8.83 2.63
C TYR A 141 3.21 -8.26 4.01
N GLU A 142 3.44 -9.14 4.99
CA GLU A 142 3.92 -8.79 6.34
C GLU A 142 5.05 -9.74 6.76
N VAL A 143 5.95 -9.24 7.61
CA VAL A 143 6.99 -10.02 8.30
C VAL A 143 7.16 -9.56 9.75
N ASP A 144 7.75 -10.38 10.62
CA ASP A 144 8.01 -10.08 12.04
C ASP A 144 9.50 -9.87 12.39
N GLY A 145 10.39 -10.15 11.44
CA GLY A 145 11.85 -10.15 11.68
C GLY A 145 12.39 -11.42 12.35
N PHE A 146 11.53 -12.32 12.86
CA PHE A 146 11.91 -13.62 13.41
C PHE A 146 11.86 -14.76 12.36
N GLY A 147 11.45 -14.45 11.13
CA GLY A 147 11.34 -15.39 10.03
C GLY A 147 9.89 -15.82 9.72
N GLN A 148 8.90 -15.24 10.40
CA GLN A 148 7.51 -15.41 10.02
C GLN A 148 7.13 -14.43 8.89
N TYR A 149 6.22 -14.84 8.03
CA TYR A 149 5.73 -14.01 6.93
C TYR A 149 4.27 -14.33 6.58
N LEU A 150 3.62 -13.37 5.97
CA LEU A 150 2.26 -13.50 5.47
C LEU A 150 2.23 -13.32 3.97
N VAL A 151 1.60 -14.27 3.26
CA VAL A 151 1.35 -14.19 1.81
C VAL A 151 -0.10 -13.81 1.59
N MET A 152 -0.32 -12.60 1.19
CA MET A 152 -1.60 -12.05 0.75
C MET A 152 -1.37 -10.71 0.03
N ASP A 153 -2.42 -10.09 -0.41
CA ASP A 153 -2.51 -8.64 -0.64
C ASP A 153 -3.88 -8.17 -0.21
N ASP A 154 -3.96 -6.92 0.19
CA ASP A 154 -5.17 -6.21 0.55
C ASP A 154 -5.46 -5.16 -0.52
N ALA A 155 -6.74 -4.94 -0.84
CA ALA A 155 -7.15 -3.99 -1.86
C ALA A 155 -6.81 -2.53 -1.53
N ASN A 156 -6.57 -2.22 -0.25
CA ASN A 156 -6.32 -0.86 0.22
C ASN A 156 -4.85 -0.44 0.01
N LEU A 157 -4.65 0.83 -0.35
CA LEU A 157 -3.32 1.37 -0.67
C LEU A 157 -2.62 1.94 0.57
N PRO A 158 -1.32 1.68 0.74
CA PRO A 158 -0.40 0.96 -0.12
C PRO A 158 -0.60 -0.56 -0.09
N SER A 159 -0.50 -1.21 -1.26
CA SER A 159 -0.61 -2.66 -1.46
C SER A 159 0.58 -3.19 -2.25
N LEU A 160 0.77 -4.51 -2.28
CA LEU A 160 1.80 -5.14 -3.14
C LEU A 160 1.49 -4.93 -4.62
N LEU A 161 0.21 -4.88 -5.00
CA LEU A 161 -0.20 -4.58 -6.37
C LEU A 161 0.24 -3.17 -6.80
N ALA A 162 0.28 -2.22 -5.88
CA ALA A 162 0.58 -0.81 -6.14
C ALA A 162 2.07 -0.46 -6.12
N ILE A 163 2.98 -1.42 -5.96
CA ILE A 163 4.44 -1.16 -5.85
C ILE A 163 4.97 -0.22 -6.95
N PRO A 164 4.67 -0.42 -8.25
CA PRO A 164 5.13 0.50 -9.29
C PRO A 164 4.43 1.86 -9.27
N TYR A 165 3.19 1.91 -8.80
CA TYR A 165 2.39 3.12 -8.75
C TYR A 165 3.02 4.20 -7.86
N TYR A 166 3.58 3.82 -6.72
CA TYR A 166 4.28 4.76 -5.85
C TYR A 166 5.81 4.78 -6.06
N GLY A 167 6.31 4.14 -7.11
CA GLY A 167 7.68 4.32 -7.59
C GLY A 167 8.75 3.52 -6.86
N TYR A 168 8.40 2.46 -6.12
CA TYR A 168 9.41 1.59 -5.49
C TYR A 168 10.24 0.83 -6.53
N CYS A 169 9.61 0.33 -7.58
CA CYS A 169 10.23 -0.22 -8.78
C CYS A 169 9.34 0.02 -10.00
N ASP A 170 9.83 -0.26 -11.20
CA ASP A 170 8.99 -0.24 -12.39
C ASP A 170 8.13 -1.51 -12.51
N ASN A 171 7.07 -1.45 -13.34
CA ASN A 171 6.15 -2.54 -13.56
C ASN A 171 6.75 -3.76 -14.30
N LYS A 172 7.94 -3.64 -14.90
CA LYS A 172 8.67 -4.73 -15.55
C LYS A 172 9.64 -5.45 -14.63
N ASN A 173 9.82 -4.95 -13.40
CA ASN A 173 10.66 -5.62 -12.41
C ASN A 173 10.22 -7.07 -12.22
N GLU A 174 11.14 -8.02 -12.36
CA GLU A 174 10.83 -9.45 -12.35
C GLU A 174 10.17 -9.89 -11.03
N ARG A 175 10.69 -9.43 -9.90
CA ARG A 175 10.14 -9.79 -8.58
C ARG A 175 8.75 -9.21 -8.38
N TYR A 176 8.50 -7.97 -8.83
CA TYR A 176 7.16 -7.40 -8.85
C TYR A 176 6.22 -8.23 -9.73
N GLN A 177 6.63 -8.62 -10.93
CA GLN A 177 5.80 -9.44 -11.82
C GLN A 177 5.49 -10.82 -11.21
N ASN A 178 6.42 -11.41 -10.47
CA ASN A 178 6.17 -12.64 -9.74
C ASN A 178 5.20 -12.42 -8.57
N THR A 179 5.39 -11.34 -7.81
CA THR A 179 4.46 -10.94 -6.75
C THR A 179 3.05 -10.73 -7.30
N ARG A 180 2.92 -9.98 -8.41
CA ARG A 180 1.65 -9.74 -9.10
C ARG A 180 0.94 -11.04 -9.49
N LYS A 181 1.67 -12.04 -10.00
CA LYS A 181 1.10 -13.36 -10.32
C LYS A 181 0.57 -14.09 -9.09
N VAL A 182 1.26 -14.02 -7.97
CA VAL A 182 0.85 -14.62 -6.70
C VAL A 182 -0.41 -13.94 -6.16
N ILE A 183 -0.40 -12.63 -6.04
CA ILE A 183 -1.51 -11.89 -5.42
C ILE A 183 -2.79 -11.83 -6.28
N LEU A 184 -2.67 -12.01 -7.60
CA LEU A 184 -3.80 -12.12 -8.54
C LEU A 184 -4.20 -13.58 -8.81
N SER A 185 -3.94 -14.48 -7.87
CA SER A 185 -4.28 -15.90 -7.92
C SER A 185 -4.88 -16.38 -6.60
N ASP A 186 -5.26 -17.65 -6.53
CA ASP A 186 -5.77 -18.33 -5.33
C ASP A 186 -4.73 -18.50 -4.21
N GLN A 187 -3.46 -18.17 -4.45
CA GLN A 187 -2.44 -18.08 -3.42
C GLN A 187 -2.66 -16.85 -2.49
N ASN A 188 -3.35 -15.83 -2.97
CA ASN A 188 -3.86 -14.75 -2.12
C ASN A 188 -5.25 -15.15 -1.59
N PRO A 189 -5.43 -15.34 -0.27
CA PRO A 189 -6.71 -15.75 0.31
C PRO A 189 -7.82 -14.72 0.13
N TYR A 190 -7.48 -13.49 -0.25
CA TYR A 190 -8.43 -12.42 -0.54
C TYR A 190 -8.63 -12.16 -2.05
N TYR A 191 -8.07 -13.00 -2.91
CA TYR A 191 -8.40 -12.97 -4.33
C TYR A 191 -9.65 -13.83 -4.59
N PHE A 192 -10.74 -13.17 -4.95
CA PHE A 192 -12.01 -13.84 -5.22
C PHE A 192 -12.34 -13.84 -6.70
N SER A 193 -12.96 -14.93 -7.15
CA SER A 193 -13.42 -15.08 -8.53
C SER A 193 -14.90 -15.52 -8.53
N GLY A 194 -15.71 -14.86 -9.33
CA GLY A 194 -17.13 -15.11 -9.50
C GLY A 194 -17.57 -14.95 -10.94
N GLU A 195 -18.89 -15.00 -11.15
CA GLU A 195 -19.51 -14.91 -12.48
C GLU A 195 -19.41 -13.50 -13.08
N CYS A 196 -19.57 -12.45 -12.23
CA CYS A 196 -19.55 -11.06 -12.69
C CYS A 196 -18.13 -10.47 -12.68
N ALA A 197 -17.33 -10.78 -11.66
CA ALA A 197 -16.02 -10.19 -11.49
C ALA A 197 -15.03 -11.11 -10.80
N LYS A 198 -13.76 -10.73 -10.87
CA LYS A 198 -12.67 -11.29 -10.08
C LYS A 198 -11.66 -10.22 -9.73
N GLY A 199 -11.08 -10.27 -8.54
CA GLY A 199 -10.13 -9.29 -8.06
C GLY A 199 -9.74 -9.49 -6.60
N ILE A 200 -8.97 -8.54 -6.08
CA ILE A 200 -8.54 -8.54 -4.70
C ILE A 200 -9.62 -7.89 -3.83
N GLY A 201 -9.97 -8.55 -2.74
CA GLY A 201 -10.81 -8.05 -1.65
C GLY A 201 -9.96 -7.60 -0.47
N SER A 202 -10.56 -7.64 0.72
CA SER A 202 -9.91 -7.26 1.96
C SER A 202 -10.48 -8.08 3.13
N PRO A 203 -9.71 -8.38 4.19
CA PRO A 203 -10.27 -8.91 5.42
C PRO A 203 -11.27 -7.96 6.08
N HIS A 204 -11.21 -6.67 5.75
CA HIS A 204 -12.10 -5.62 6.24
C HIS A 204 -13.56 -5.77 5.79
N THR A 205 -13.81 -6.39 4.65
CA THR A 205 -15.14 -6.59 4.10
C THR A 205 -15.52 -8.06 4.05
N TYR A 206 -16.73 -8.37 3.58
CA TYR A 206 -17.24 -9.74 3.56
C TYR A 206 -16.48 -10.65 2.60
N THR A 207 -16.48 -11.93 2.88
CA THR A 207 -15.92 -12.94 1.97
C THR A 207 -16.58 -12.86 0.59
N ARG A 208 -15.78 -12.99 -0.47
CA ARG A 208 -16.18 -12.85 -1.88
C ARG A 208 -16.56 -11.42 -2.30
N PHE A 209 -16.27 -10.42 -1.48
CA PHE A 209 -16.32 -9.02 -1.88
C PHE A 209 -14.96 -8.58 -2.38
N ILE A 210 -14.93 -7.97 -3.57
CA ILE A 210 -13.73 -7.37 -4.16
C ILE A 210 -13.86 -5.86 -4.22
N TRP A 211 -12.74 -5.18 -4.26
CA TRP A 211 -12.71 -3.73 -4.23
C TRP A 211 -12.43 -3.15 -5.62
N PRO A 212 -13.29 -2.25 -6.12
CA PRO A 212 -13.03 -1.52 -7.37
C PRO A 212 -11.68 -0.81 -7.40
N MET A 213 -11.22 -0.32 -6.24
CA MET A 213 -9.90 0.32 -6.11
C MET A 213 -8.76 -0.61 -6.51
N ALA A 214 -8.82 -1.90 -6.12
CA ALA A 214 -7.82 -2.89 -6.53
C ALA A 214 -7.91 -3.21 -8.03
N LEU A 215 -9.12 -3.21 -8.62
CA LEU A 215 -9.28 -3.36 -10.07
C LEU A 215 -8.67 -2.16 -10.81
N ALA A 216 -8.92 -0.94 -10.34
CA ALA A 216 -8.32 0.25 -10.93
C ALA A 216 -6.79 0.23 -10.80
N MET A 217 -6.25 -0.16 -9.66
CA MET A 217 -4.82 -0.32 -9.44
C MET A 217 -4.21 -1.41 -10.33
N GLN A 218 -4.94 -2.51 -10.57
CA GLN A 218 -4.52 -3.55 -11.51
C GLN A 218 -4.35 -3.00 -12.93
N GLY A 219 -5.23 -2.09 -13.35
CA GLY A 219 -5.11 -1.37 -14.61
C GLY A 219 -3.93 -0.40 -14.62
N LEU A 220 -3.82 0.47 -13.61
CA LEU A 220 -2.77 1.50 -13.52
C LEU A 220 -1.36 0.90 -13.51
N THR A 221 -1.17 -0.27 -12.92
CA THR A 221 0.12 -0.97 -12.87
C THR A 221 0.35 -1.95 -14.02
N SER A 222 -0.46 -1.87 -15.08
CA SER A 222 -0.32 -2.68 -16.30
C SER A 222 0.17 -1.85 -17.47
N ASP A 223 1.06 -2.42 -18.30
CA ASP A 223 1.43 -1.86 -19.63
C ASP A 223 0.39 -2.21 -20.72
N SER A 224 -0.54 -3.12 -20.45
CA SER A 224 -1.51 -3.62 -21.41
C SER A 224 -2.75 -2.72 -21.47
N MET A 225 -2.94 -2.05 -22.59
CA MET A 225 -4.17 -1.27 -22.86
C MET A 225 -5.42 -2.13 -22.80
N GLU A 226 -5.32 -3.41 -23.21
CA GLU A 226 -6.42 -4.38 -23.08
C GLU A 226 -6.78 -4.66 -21.62
N GLU A 227 -5.78 -4.84 -20.75
CA GLU A 227 -6.03 -5.04 -19.33
C GLU A 227 -6.62 -3.79 -18.68
N LYS A 228 -6.11 -2.59 -19.02
CA LYS A 228 -6.68 -1.32 -18.54
C LYS A 228 -8.15 -1.17 -18.92
N LEU A 229 -8.48 -1.37 -20.21
CA LEU A 229 -9.86 -1.32 -20.69
C LEU A 229 -10.75 -2.33 -19.96
N LYS A 230 -10.28 -3.57 -19.80
CA LYS A 230 -11.02 -4.61 -19.10
C LYS A 230 -11.31 -4.27 -17.64
N MET A 231 -10.39 -3.58 -16.94
CA MET A 231 -10.63 -3.12 -15.57
C MET A 231 -11.67 -2.00 -15.54
N LEU A 232 -11.59 -1.03 -16.45
CA LEU A 232 -12.59 0.03 -16.59
C LEU A 232 -13.99 -0.52 -16.87
N GLU A 233 -14.13 -1.41 -17.87
CA GLU A 233 -15.39 -2.05 -18.23
C GLU A 233 -15.99 -2.84 -17.04
N ARG A 234 -15.14 -3.53 -16.28
CA ARG A 234 -15.57 -4.31 -15.12
C ARG A 234 -16.08 -3.43 -14.00
N ILE A 235 -15.39 -2.34 -13.69
CA ILE A 235 -15.83 -1.38 -12.67
C ILE A 235 -17.15 -0.76 -13.08
N ALA A 236 -17.27 -0.31 -14.33
CA ALA A 236 -18.48 0.29 -14.86
C ALA A 236 -19.67 -0.68 -14.91
N ALA A 237 -19.43 -1.97 -15.20
CA ALA A 237 -20.48 -3.00 -15.23
C ALA A 237 -20.98 -3.43 -13.84
N CYS A 238 -20.25 -3.08 -12.77
CA CYS A 238 -20.54 -3.48 -11.39
C CYS A 238 -20.93 -2.29 -10.50
N ASP A 239 -21.45 -1.20 -11.07
CA ASP A 239 -21.89 0.01 -10.36
C ASP A 239 -23.30 -0.09 -9.78
N ALA A 240 -23.98 -1.23 -9.99
CA ALA A 240 -25.37 -1.47 -9.55
C ALA A 240 -26.37 -0.42 -10.05
N GLY A 241 -26.08 0.27 -11.15
CA GLY A 241 -26.90 1.35 -11.70
C GLY A 241 -26.89 2.65 -10.89
N THR A 242 -25.86 2.84 -10.08
CA THR A 242 -25.69 4.04 -9.24
C THR A 242 -24.86 5.13 -9.91
N ASP A 243 -24.16 4.81 -11.00
CA ASP A 243 -23.15 5.66 -11.65
C ASP A 243 -21.99 6.07 -10.70
N LEU A 244 -21.75 5.28 -9.65
CA LEU A 244 -20.74 5.53 -8.62
C LEU A 244 -19.85 4.30 -8.40
N VAL A 245 -18.62 4.53 -7.95
CA VAL A 245 -17.72 3.45 -7.56
C VAL A 245 -17.85 3.18 -6.06
N HIS A 246 -18.25 1.96 -5.74
CA HIS A 246 -18.46 1.50 -4.37
C HIS A 246 -17.13 1.19 -3.64
N GLU A 247 -17.19 0.98 -2.33
CA GLU A 247 -16.05 0.48 -1.56
C GLU A 247 -15.71 -0.96 -1.96
N SER A 248 -16.68 -1.87 -1.89
CA SER A 248 -16.55 -3.26 -2.33
C SER A 248 -17.90 -3.80 -2.84
N PHE A 249 -17.86 -4.88 -3.62
CA PHE A 249 -19.06 -5.56 -4.13
C PHE A 249 -18.83 -7.07 -4.24
N HIS A 250 -19.92 -7.84 -4.16
CA HIS A 250 -19.86 -9.30 -4.26
C HIS A 250 -19.59 -9.75 -5.70
N VAL A 251 -18.67 -10.71 -5.89
CA VAL A 251 -18.18 -11.15 -7.22
C VAL A 251 -19.23 -11.79 -8.12
N ASP A 252 -20.35 -12.28 -7.58
CA ASP A 252 -21.47 -12.86 -8.34
C ASP A 252 -22.70 -11.96 -8.35
N HIS A 253 -22.84 -11.06 -7.38
CA HIS A 253 -24.00 -10.21 -7.16
C HIS A 253 -23.54 -8.77 -6.94
N PRO A 254 -23.17 -8.02 -7.99
CA PRO A 254 -22.62 -6.67 -7.86
C PRO A 254 -23.60 -5.63 -7.27
N ASP A 255 -24.88 -5.95 -7.19
CA ASP A 255 -25.92 -5.20 -6.46
C ASP A 255 -25.82 -5.36 -4.93
N ASP A 256 -25.04 -6.33 -4.44
CA ASP A 256 -24.66 -6.47 -3.03
C ASP A 256 -23.31 -5.81 -2.82
N PHE A 257 -23.32 -4.59 -2.32
CA PHE A 257 -22.14 -3.74 -2.18
C PHE A 257 -22.09 -3.03 -0.83
N THR A 258 -20.89 -2.62 -0.43
CA THR A 258 -20.65 -1.77 0.73
C THR A 258 -20.42 -0.33 0.29
N ARG A 259 -20.82 0.64 1.11
CA ARG A 259 -20.67 2.09 0.87
C ARG A 259 -20.97 2.50 -0.57
N PRO A 260 -22.20 2.94 -0.89
CA PRO A 260 -22.64 3.27 -2.26
C PRO A 260 -21.77 4.35 -2.94
N TRP A 261 -21.11 5.19 -2.16
CA TRP A 261 -20.14 6.17 -2.63
C TRP A 261 -18.88 6.09 -1.77
N PHE A 262 -17.76 5.82 -2.40
CA PHE A 262 -16.45 5.76 -1.74
C PHE A 262 -15.44 6.61 -2.51
N SER A 263 -15.10 7.79 -1.98
CA SER A 263 -14.32 8.80 -2.69
C SER A 263 -12.95 8.30 -3.15
N TRP A 264 -12.31 7.48 -2.34
CA TRP A 264 -11.00 6.90 -2.68
C TRP A 264 -11.07 6.02 -3.93
N ALA A 265 -12.02 5.09 -4.00
CA ALA A 265 -12.23 4.25 -5.18
C ALA A 265 -12.62 5.07 -6.42
N ASN A 266 -13.48 6.08 -6.26
CA ASN A 266 -13.86 6.98 -7.36
C ASN A 266 -12.64 7.76 -7.88
N SER A 267 -11.75 8.23 -7.01
CA SER A 267 -10.54 8.96 -7.41
C SER A 267 -9.58 8.08 -8.20
N VAL A 268 -9.29 6.86 -7.72
CA VAL A 268 -8.39 5.92 -8.42
C VAL A 268 -9.00 5.44 -9.75
N PHE A 269 -10.33 5.28 -9.81
CA PHE A 269 -11.02 5.00 -11.07
C PHE A 269 -10.86 6.14 -12.09
N CYS A 270 -11.07 7.39 -11.67
CA CYS A 270 -10.86 8.56 -12.54
C CYS A 270 -9.41 8.61 -13.06
N GLU A 271 -8.44 8.30 -12.21
CA GLU A 271 -7.04 8.25 -12.61
C GLU A 271 -6.77 7.18 -13.67
N LEU A 272 -7.35 5.97 -13.53
CA LEU A 272 -7.27 4.93 -14.54
C LEU A 272 -7.91 5.37 -15.87
N VAL A 273 -9.04 6.10 -15.84
CA VAL A 273 -9.66 6.67 -17.06
C VAL A 273 -8.72 7.65 -17.73
N LEU A 274 -8.11 8.57 -16.98
CA LEU A 274 -7.16 9.55 -17.52
C LEU A 274 -5.93 8.86 -18.13
N ASP A 275 -5.36 7.89 -17.42
CA ASP A 275 -4.21 7.12 -17.90
C ASP A 275 -4.55 6.34 -19.18
N TYR A 276 -5.72 5.68 -19.25
CA TYR A 276 -6.18 5.00 -20.44
C TYR A 276 -6.36 5.96 -21.65
N CYS A 277 -6.78 7.20 -21.39
CA CYS A 277 -6.90 8.25 -22.40
C CYS A 277 -5.55 8.91 -22.76
N GLY A 278 -4.43 8.42 -22.24
CA GLY A 278 -3.09 8.96 -22.48
C GLY A 278 -2.82 10.29 -21.76
N GLN A 279 -3.63 10.64 -20.77
CA GLN A 279 -3.42 11.79 -19.90
C GLN A 279 -2.69 11.31 -18.64
N LYS A 280 -1.45 11.72 -18.48
CA LYS A 280 -0.70 11.40 -17.27
C LYS A 280 -1.17 12.27 -16.11
N VAL A 281 -1.66 11.63 -15.05
CA VAL A 281 -1.67 12.22 -13.72
C VAL A 281 -0.24 12.14 -13.21
N THR A 282 0.42 13.27 -13.03
CA THR A 282 1.76 13.29 -12.44
C THR A 282 1.60 13.15 -10.94
N LEU A 283 1.97 11.99 -10.42
CA LEU A 283 2.01 11.72 -8.99
C LEU A 283 3.34 12.16 -8.40
#